data_265bdb35df06bf28ec2ef50148a35b84
#
_entry.id   265bdb35df06bf28ec2ef50148a35b84
#
_cell.length_a   1.000
_cell.length_b   1.000
_cell.length_c   1.000
_cell.angle_alpha   90.00
_cell.angle_beta   90.00
_cell.angle_gamma   90.00
#
_symmetry.space_group_name_H-M   'P 1'
#
loop_
_entity.id
_entity.type
_entity.pdbx_description
1 polymer ?
#
loop_
_entity_poly.entity_id
_entity_poly.type
_entity_poly.pdbx_seq_one_letter_code
_entity_poly.pdbx_strand_id
1 'polypeptide(L)'
;MSGTPELQKSAAIVRISEEDIKSISEDLRLKLTLEETSAIYEFCDGTCKDYQRVYELTAPTPTVKYPRTPGYRDTQDDSWYYRCDIKGAEKGLLAGKTVAIKDNVTVAGVPMMNGSKLLEGFVPDRDATVVTRILDAGGRILGKSVCEDLCFSGNSCTSSTGPVKNPHDPTRSAGGSSSGSGSLVARKVVDVAIGGDQGGSIRIPASWCGIVGLKPTYGLVPYTGIMPIEKTIDHAGPMARTVEDCAALLEVIAGYDDGNDPRQFPAVPHPPYSKLVNDGIKGKKIGILTEGFVDVEEDLARVVRQRALTLKEAGAEVSDVSLPIHMDGLAIWTPVAFEGTYQMMIKGNGHGYNWKGSYDLPLQEALAGAYNLRPFDCPLPVKIVMIFSEYMQRNYQNKFYGKAQNLVQHLTREYNRILKDYDVIVMPTLPAKAFKLPSKGHSVNETLKLELDMIRNTAPFNATGHPALSVNAGLSEGLPALPCGMMIVGRMFDDLTVLQVARAVEKTFEDK
;
A
#
# COMPACT_ATOMS: atom_id res chain seq x y z
N MET A 1 -37.56 -6.42 -11.61
CA MET A 1 -37.85 -5.04 -11.20
C MET A 1 -37.52 -4.94 -9.72
N SER A 2 -36.32 -4.52 -9.38
CA SER A 2 -35.91 -4.18 -8.02
C SER A 2 -35.07 -2.91 -8.17
N GLY A 3 -35.73 -1.78 -7.90
CA GLY A 3 -35.09 -0.48 -7.91
C GLY A 3 -34.01 -0.44 -6.83
N THR A 4 -32.80 -0.10 -7.22
CA THR A 4 -31.82 0.46 -6.33
C THR A 4 -32.44 1.63 -5.59
N PRO A 5 -32.31 1.74 -4.25
CA PRO A 5 -32.70 2.97 -3.57
C PRO A 5 -31.81 4.08 -4.12
N GLU A 6 -32.38 4.98 -4.89
CA GLU A 6 -31.79 6.31 -5.05
C GLU A 6 -31.59 6.85 -3.63
N LEU A 7 -30.34 6.90 -3.18
CA LEU A 7 -29.95 7.81 -2.11
C LEU A 7 -30.44 9.18 -2.56
N GLN A 8 -31.57 9.61 -2.03
CA GLN A 8 -32.08 10.95 -2.23
C GLN A 8 -30.89 11.89 -1.98
N LYS A 9 -30.44 12.53 -3.04
CA LYS A 9 -29.68 13.77 -2.96
C LYS A 9 -30.60 14.78 -2.26
N SER A 10 -30.71 14.70 -0.93
CA SER A 10 -31.23 15.79 -0.16
C SER A 10 -30.29 16.94 -0.48
N ALA A 11 -30.79 17.97 -1.14
CA ALA A 11 -30.08 19.23 -1.31
C ALA A 11 -29.63 19.64 0.09
N ALA A 12 -28.39 19.35 0.46
CA ALA A 12 -27.85 19.70 1.75
C ALA A 12 -27.79 21.24 1.78
N ILE A 13 -28.80 21.87 2.37
CA ILE A 13 -28.74 23.27 2.64
C ILE A 13 -27.78 23.43 3.80
N VAL A 14 -26.61 24.00 3.52
CA VAL A 14 -25.63 24.30 4.56
C VAL A 14 -26.20 25.46 5.41
N ARG A 15 -26.57 25.19 6.63
CA ARG A 15 -27.12 26.11 7.60
C ARG A 15 -26.52 25.89 8.96
N ILE A 16 -26.45 26.93 9.75
CA ILE A 16 -26.07 26.88 11.16
C ILE A 16 -27.17 27.59 11.97
N SER A 17 -27.38 27.21 13.22
CA SER A 17 -28.26 27.85 14.17
C SER A 17 -27.50 28.38 15.38
N GLU A 18 -28.08 29.27 16.15
CA GLU A 18 -27.51 29.67 17.45
C GLU A 18 -27.42 28.53 18.43
N GLU A 19 -28.31 27.54 18.31
CA GLU A 19 -28.26 26.31 19.14
C GLU A 19 -27.05 25.45 18.81
N ASP A 20 -26.71 25.32 17.52
CA ASP A 20 -25.45 24.63 17.09
C ASP A 20 -24.22 25.34 17.67
N ILE A 21 -24.18 26.68 17.63
CA ILE A 21 -23.06 27.47 18.17
C ILE A 21 -22.93 27.25 19.67
N LYS A 22 -24.05 27.25 20.42
CA LYS A 22 -24.03 26.98 21.87
C LYS A 22 -23.51 25.57 22.16
N SER A 23 -24.05 24.55 21.50
CA SER A 23 -23.65 23.15 21.66
C SER A 23 -22.17 22.96 21.35
N ILE A 24 -21.70 23.46 20.20
CA ILE A 24 -20.29 23.38 19.79
C ILE A 24 -19.39 24.15 20.76
N SER A 25 -19.83 25.33 21.22
CA SER A 25 -19.10 26.13 22.20
C SER A 25 -18.90 25.39 23.52
N GLU A 26 -19.92 24.67 23.99
CA GLU A 26 -19.84 23.84 25.20
C GLU A 26 -18.84 22.67 25.01
N ASP A 27 -18.91 21.97 23.89
CA ASP A 27 -18.00 20.88 23.54
C ASP A 27 -16.53 21.35 23.45
N LEU A 28 -16.32 22.52 22.86
CA LEU A 28 -15.01 23.19 22.75
C LEU A 28 -14.59 23.93 24.01
N ARG A 29 -15.46 24.04 25.02
CA ARG A 29 -15.26 24.79 26.27
C ARG A 29 -14.93 26.28 26.05
N LEU A 30 -15.52 26.84 24.99
CA LEU A 30 -15.45 28.28 24.69
C LEU A 30 -16.52 29.02 25.51
N LYS A 31 -16.18 29.83 26.44
CA LYS A 31 -17.14 30.59 27.26
C LYS A 31 -17.63 31.82 26.50
N LEU A 32 -18.60 31.65 25.60
CA LEU A 32 -19.17 32.73 24.81
C LEU A 32 -20.20 33.54 25.60
N THR A 33 -20.18 34.86 25.42
CA THR A 33 -21.26 35.74 25.82
C THR A 33 -22.42 35.66 24.81
N LEU A 34 -23.60 36.22 25.17
CA LEU A 34 -24.72 36.26 24.25
C LEU A 34 -24.40 37.14 23.01
N GLU A 35 -23.67 38.25 23.20
CA GLU A 35 -23.23 39.12 22.11
C GLU A 35 -22.29 38.39 21.15
N GLU A 36 -21.29 37.64 21.67
CA GLU A 36 -20.38 36.82 20.86
C GLU A 36 -21.14 35.72 20.12
N THR A 37 -22.09 35.04 20.77
CA THR A 37 -22.93 34.01 20.12
C THR A 37 -23.71 34.57 18.93
N SER A 38 -24.32 35.73 19.08
CA SER A 38 -25.10 36.38 17.99
C SER A 38 -24.17 36.83 16.86
N ALA A 39 -23.03 37.44 17.18
CA ALA A 39 -22.07 37.88 16.17
C ALA A 39 -21.46 36.72 15.39
N ILE A 40 -21.14 35.60 16.07
CA ILE A 40 -20.66 34.37 15.44
C ILE A 40 -21.72 33.76 14.55
N TYR A 41 -23.00 33.78 14.98
CA TYR A 41 -24.09 33.26 14.16
C TYR A 41 -24.22 34.06 12.84
N GLU A 42 -24.26 35.37 12.90
CA GLU A 42 -24.37 36.22 11.70
C GLU A 42 -23.22 36.00 10.72
N PHE A 43 -22.00 35.90 11.25
CA PHE A 43 -20.80 35.60 10.43
C PHE A 43 -20.87 34.23 9.79
N CYS A 44 -21.19 33.18 10.57
CA CYS A 44 -21.27 31.80 10.10
C CYS A 44 -22.41 31.58 9.10
N ASP A 45 -23.59 32.22 9.31
CA ASP A 45 -24.69 32.14 8.33
C ASP A 45 -24.27 32.74 6.98
N GLY A 46 -23.56 33.88 7.01
CA GLY A 46 -22.92 34.41 5.80
C GLY A 46 -21.96 33.46 5.12
N THR A 47 -21.11 32.79 5.91
CA THR A 47 -20.12 31.80 5.43
C THR A 47 -20.81 30.56 4.85
N CYS A 48 -21.94 30.12 5.40
CA CYS A 48 -22.71 28.99 4.86
C CYS A 48 -23.08 29.15 3.39
N LYS A 49 -23.25 30.41 2.89
CA LYS A 49 -23.51 30.68 1.47
C LYS A 49 -22.34 30.28 0.56
N ASP A 50 -21.10 30.43 1.03
CA ASP A 50 -19.92 30.00 0.27
C ASP A 50 -19.85 28.46 0.18
N TYR A 51 -20.16 27.77 1.29
CA TYR A 51 -20.28 26.32 1.29
C TYR A 51 -21.41 25.83 0.40
N GLN A 52 -22.57 26.48 0.42
CA GLN A 52 -23.67 26.17 -0.49
C GLN A 52 -23.24 26.36 -1.95
N ARG A 53 -22.49 27.44 -2.25
CA ARG A 53 -21.98 27.68 -3.59
C ARG A 53 -21.00 26.61 -4.03
N VAL A 54 -20.09 26.16 -3.16
CA VAL A 54 -19.16 25.04 -3.45
C VAL A 54 -19.94 23.75 -3.74
N TYR A 55 -21.00 23.46 -2.98
CA TYR A 55 -21.87 22.30 -3.22
C TYR A 55 -22.54 22.34 -4.60
N GLU A 56 -22.97 23.52 -5.07
CA GLU A 56 -23.60 23.70 -6.39
C GLU A 56 -22.63 23.63 -7.56
N LEU A 57 -21.34 23.87 -7.32
CA LEU A 57 -20.31 23.80 -8.35
C LEU A 57 -20.00 22.34 -8.71
N THR A 58 -19.98 22.06 -10.01
CA THR A 58 -19.60 20.74 -10.51
C THR A 58 -18.08 20.68 -10.71
N ALA A 59 -17.42 19.79 -9.98
CA ALA A 59 -16.03 19.46 -10.25
C ALA A 59 -15.91 18.59 -11.52
N PRO A 60 -14.89 18.79 -12.35
CA PRO A 60 -14.66 17.92 -13.49
C PRO A 60 -14.50 16.46 -13.06
N THR A 61 -15.28 15.55 -13.63
CA THR A 61 -15.13 14.11 -13.42
C THR A 61 -14.17 13.54 -14.46
N PRO A 62 -13.16 12.73 -14.08
CA PRO A 62 -12.28 12.09 -15.03
C PRO A 62 -13.06 11.22 -16.03
N THR A 63 -12.70 11.30 -17.32
CA THR A 63 -13.35 10.52 -18.35
C THR A 63 -12.89 9.08 -18.30
N VAL A 64 -13.83 8.13 -18.24
CA VAL A 64 -13.56 6.70 -18.38
C VAL A 64 -13.36 6.38 -19.86
N LYS A 65 -12.10 6.06 -20.22
CA LYS A 65 -11.68 5.95 -21.65
C LYS A 65 -12.06 4.60 -22.28
N TYR A 66 -11.97 3.53 -21.50
CA TYR A 66 -12.15 2.16 -22.04
C TYR A 66 -13.50 1.60 -21.63
N PRO A 67 -14.18 0.81 -22.52
CA PRO A 67 -15.46 0.19 -22.21
C PRO A 67 -15.39 -0.74 -20.99
N ARG A 68 -16.46 -0.74 -20.19
CA ARG A 68 -16.64 -1.65 -19.07
C ARG A 68 -17.63 -2.74 -19.46
N THR A 69 -17.25 -4.00 -19.22
CA THR A 69 -18.16 -5.13 -19.33
C THR A 69 -18.65 -5.50 -17.93
N PRO A 70 -19.91 -5.97 -17.79
CA PRO A 70 -20.37 -6.50 -16.52
C PRO A 70 -19.45 -7.59 -16.00
N GLY A 71 -19.08 -7.49 -14.73
CA GLY A 71 -18.30 -8.51 -14.05
C GLY A 71 -19.14 -9.32 -13.07
N TYR A 72 -18.46 -10.10 -12.23
CA TYR A 72 -19.11 -10.90 -11.19
C TYR A 72 -18.22 -11.06 -9.96
N ARG A 73 -18.84 -11.22 -8.79
CA ARG A 73 -18.14 -11.59 -7.57
C ARG A 73 -17.65 -13.03 -7.69
N ASP A 74 -16.34 -13.26 -7.58
CA ASP A 74 -15.77 -14.61 -7.58
C ASP A 74 -15.81 -15.17 -6.15
N THR A 75 -16.53 -16.27 -5.96
CA THR A 75 -16.63 -16.96 -4.66
C THR A 75 -15.92 -18.31 -4.66
N GLN A 76 -15.28 -18.67 -5.77
CA GLN A 76 -14.60 -19.96 -5.93
C GLN A 76 -13.09 -19.86 -5.77
N ASP A 77 -12.50 -18.71 -6.14
CA ASP A 77 -11.08 -18.43 -6.00
C ASP A 77 -10.87 -17.40 -4.87
N ASP A 78 -10.20 -17.83 -3.80
CA ASP A 78 -9.96 -17.04 -2.60
C ASP A 78 -9.10 -15.79 -2.82
N SER A 79 -8.49 -15.64 -4.01
CA SER A 79 -7.62 -14.52 -4.36
C SER A 79 -8.32 -13.43 -5.17
N TRP A 80 -9.52 -13.68 -5.68
CA TRP A 80 -10.34 -12.70 -6.39
C TRP A 80 -11.49 -12.19 -5.52
N TYR A 81 -11.65 -10.86 -5.46
CA TYR A 81 -12.88 -10.25 -4.96
C TYR A 81 -13.92 -10.12 -6.05
N TYR A 82 -13.52 -9.52 -7.18
CA TYR A 82 -14.44 -9.28 -8.29
C TYR A 82 -13.72 -9.47 -9.63
N ARG A 83 -14.32 -10.27 -10.51
CA ARG A 83 -13.81 -10.52 -11.86
C ARG A 83 -14.42 -9.52 -12.83
N CYS A 84 -13.58 -9.00 -13.73
CA CYS A 84 -13.99 -8.20 -14.87
C CYS A 84 -13.08 -8.53 -16.06
N ASP A 85 -13.38 -7.95 -17.22
CA ASP A 85 -12.53 -8.06 -18.40
C ASP A 85 -12.50 -6.70 -19.10
N ILE A 86 -11.46 -5.93 -18.82
CA ILE A 86 -11.29 -4.59 -19.38
C ILE A 86 -10.06 -4.61 -20.27
N LYS A 87 -10.28 -4.46 -21.57
CA LYS A 87 -9.22 -4.42 -22.57
C LYS A 87 -8.72 -2.98 -22.71
N GLY A 88 -7.41 -2.81 -22.63
CA GLY A 88 -6.73 -1.55 -22.92
C GLY A 88 -6.48 -1.31 -24.42
N ALA A 89 -5.54 -0.43 -24.73
CA ALA A 89 -5.11 -0.17 -26.09
C ALA A 89 -4.57 -1.44 -26.79
N GLU A 90 -4.64 -1.49 -28.11
CA GLU A 90 -4.17 -2.66 -28.89
C GLU A 90 -2.64 -2.79 -28.86
N LYS A 91 -1.93 -1.71 -28.60
CA LYS A 91 -0.45 -1.62 -28.60
C LYS A 91 0.03 -0.95 -27.32
N GLY A 92 1.24 -1.28 -26.91
CA GLY A 92 1.92 -0.69 -25.76
C GLY A 92 2.81 -1.70 -25.05
N LEU A 93 3.50 -1.28 -24.01
CA LEU A 93 4.48 -2.11 -23.29
C LEU A 93 3.82 -3.31 -22.58
N LEU A 94 2.54 -3.18 -22.23
CA LEU A 94 1.77 -4.26 -21.60
C LEU A 94 0.78 -4.98 -22.56
N ALA A 95 0.93 -4.77 -23.86
CA ALA A 95 0.08 -5.47 -24.84
C ALA A 95 0.22 -6.99 -24.69
N GLY A 96 -0.93 -7.67 -24.54
CA GLY A 96 -0.99 -9.12 -24.30
C GLY A 96 -0.80 -9.54 -22.83
N LYS A 97 -0.48 -8.61 -21.92
CA LYS A 97 -0.35 -8.90 -20.49
C LYS A 97 -1.68 -8.77 -19.76
N THR A 98 -1.94 -9.73 -18.87
CA THR A 98 -3.10 -9.74 -17.97
C THR A 98 -2.70 -9.17 -16.60
N VAL A 99 -3.60 -8.36 -16.01
CA VAL A 99 -3.32 -7.58 -14.81
C VAL A 99 -4.41 -7.79 -13.76
N ALA A 100 -4.02 -8.06 -12.51
CA ALA A 100 -4.88 -7.96 -11.34
C ALA A 100 -4.66 -6.64 -10.62
N ILE A 101 -5.74 -6.02 -10.15
CA ILE A 101 -5.70 -4.74 -9.44
C ILE A 101 -6.10 -4.96 -7.98
N LYS A 102 -5.23 -4.62 -7.03
CA LYS A 102 -5.55 -4.71 -5.60
C LYS A 102 -6.84 -3.96 -5.28
N ASP A 103 -7.64 -4.51 -4.38
CA ASP A 103 -9.00 -4.01 -4.15
C ASP A 103 -9.09 -2.67 -3.40
N ASN A 104 -7.98 -2.07 -3.03
CA ASN A 104 -7.92 -0.67 -2.56
C ASN A 104 -7.73 0.38 -3.68
N VAL A 105 -7.61 -0.05 -4.94
CA VAL A 105 -7.41 0.81 -6.12
C VAL A 105 -8.72 0.94 -6.88
N THR A 106 -9.16 2.16 -7.19
CA THR A 106 -10.40 2.39 -7.91
C THR A 106 -10.30 1.99 -9.38
N VAL A 107 -11.31 1.27 -9.83
CA VAL A 107 -11.56 0.95 -11.24
C VAL A 107 -13.01 1.33 -11.52
N ALA A 108 -13.25 2.29 -12.39
CA ALA A 108 -14.58 2.82 -12.67
C ALA A 108 -15.56 1.72 -13.05
N GLY A 109 -16.73 1.71 -12.43
CA GLY A 109 -17.80 0.72 -12.69
C GLY A 109 -17.52 -0.68 -12.17
N VAL A 110 -16.40 -0.92 -11.47
CA VAL A 110 -16.07 -2.22 -10.86
C VAL A 110 -16.17 -2.11 -9.34
N PRO A 111 -17.00 -2.94 -8.69
CA PRO A 111 -17.15 -2.94 -7.23
C PRO A 111 -15.81 -3.01 -6.49
N MET A 112 -15.71 -2.25 -5.41
CA MET A 112 -14.55 -2.16 -4.52
C MET A 112 -15.02 -2.25 -3.07
N MET A 113 -14.40 -3.11 -2.27
CA MET A 113 -14.67 -3.18 -0.84
C MET A 113 -13.42 -3.00 0.05
N ASN A 114 -12.22 -2.95 -0.55
CA ASN A 114 -10.96 -2.87 0.18
C ASN A 114 -10.84 -3.91 1.31
N GLY A 115 -11.25 -5.15 1.04
CA GLY A 115 -11.26 -6.24 2.01
C GLY A 115 -12.29 -6.09 3.14
N SER A 116 -13.03 -4.98 3.23
CA SER A 116 -13.87 -4.58 4.35
C SER A 116 -15.36 -4.60 4.04
N LYS A 117 -16.16 -5.09 4.98
CA LYS A 117 -17.63 -4.95 4.91
C LYS A 117 -18.09 -3.49 4.92
N LEU A 118 -17.28 -2.57 5.42
CA LEU A 118 -17.62 -1.14 5.46
C LEU A 118 -17.89 -0.57 4.06
N LEU A 119 -17.17 -1.04 3.05
CA LEU A 119 -17.31 -0.59 1.66
C LEU A 119 -18.07 -1.57 0.78
N GLU A 120 -18.70 -2.61 1.34
CA GLU A 120 -19.49 -3.55 0.54
C GLU A 120 -20.60 -2.83 -0.22
N GLY A 121 -20.60 -3.01 -1.56
CA GLY A 121 -21.53 -2.35 -2.47
C GLY A 121 -21.06 -1.00 -3.04
N PHE A 122 -19.90 -0.49 -2.62
CA PHE A 122 -19.33 0.71 -3.21
C PHE A 122 -18.80 0.43 -4.64
N VAL A 123 -19.16 1.30 -5.59
CA VAL A 123 -18.71 1.24 -6.98
C VAL A 123 -18.08 2.58 -7.35
N PRO A 124 -16.76 2.63 -7.61
CA PRO A 124 -16.08 3.86 -8.02
C PRO A 124 -16.61 4.39 -9.36
N ASP A 125 -16.64 5.72 -9.51
CA ASP A 125 -16.99 6.42 -10.75
C ASP A 125 -15.77 6.77 -11.63
N ARG A 126 -14.56 6.49 -11.13
CA ARG A 126 -13.29 6.87 -11.77
C ARG A 126 -12.24 5.77 -11.70
N ASP A 127 -11.31 5.80 -12.65
CA ASP A 127 -10.09 4.99 -12.61
C ASP A 127 -9.00 5.70 -11.80
N ALA A 128 -8.24 4.94 -11.03
CA ALA A 128 -6.96 5.41 -10.51
C ALA A 128 -5.99 5.72 -11.66
N THR A 129 -5.05 6.64 -11.45
CA THR A 129 -4.04 7.00 -12.48
C THR A 129 -3.28 5.76 -12.97
N VAL A 130 -2.91 4.85 -12.07
CA VAL A 130 -2.22 3.59 -12.45
C VAL A 130 -3.08 2.70 -13.34
N VAL A 131 -4.40 2.66 -13.13
CA VAL A 131 -5.35 1.88 -13.94
C VAL A 131 -5.43 2.44 -15.37
N THR A 132 -5.59 3.75 -15.52
CA THR A 132 -5.60 4.41 -16.81
C THR A 132 -4.31 4.15 -17.58
N ARG A 133 -3.14 4.28 -16.93
CA ARG A 133 -1.83 4.04 -17.54
C ARG A 133 -1.65 2.59 -18.00
N ILE A 134 -2.09 1.62 -17.20
CA ILE A 134 -2.05 0.19 -17.56
C ILE A 134 -2.89 -0.06 -18.82
N LEU A 135 -4.10 0.49 -18.88
CA LEU A 135 -4.97 0.33 -20.05
C LEU A 135 -4.41 1.06 -21.27
N ASP A 136 -3.85 2.26 -21.11
CA ASP A 136 -3.19 3.02 -22.20
C ASP A 136 -1.95 2.30 -22.76
N ALA A 137 -1.26 1.51 -21.91
CA ALA A 137 -0.14 0.67 -22.31
C ALA A 137 -0.55 -0.71 -22.88
N GLY A 138 -1.83 -0.95 -23.12
CA GLY A 138 -2.34 -2.19 -23.72
C GLY A 138 -2.59 -3.34 -22.73
N GLY A 139 -2.50 -3.11 -21.43
CA GLY A 139 -2.79 -4.11 -20.41
C GLY A 139 -4.27 -4.49 -20.38
N ARG A 140 -4.56 -5.76 -20.03
CA ARG A 140 -5.91 -6.29 -19.86
C ARG A 140 -6.19 -6.56 -18.40
N ILE A 141 -7.10 -5.82 -17.79
CA ILE A 141 -7.47 -5.97 -16.37
C ILE A 141 -8.51 -7.08 -16.24
N LEU A 142 -8.18 -8.10 -15.41
CA LEU A 142 -9.04 -9.28 -15.21
C LEU A 142 -9.86 -9.21 -13.91
N GLY A 143 -9.62 -8.23 -13.04
CA GLY A 143 -10.41 -8.07 -11.82
C GLY A 143 -9.69 -7.39 -10.67
N LYS A 144 -10.41 -7.35 -9.54
CA LYS A 144 -9.95 -6.85 -8.25
C LYS A 144 -9.48 -8.04 -7.40
N SER A 145 -8.20 -8.01 -7.01
CA SER A 145 -7.62 -9.05 -6.15
C SER A 145 -7.90 -8.75 -4.68
N VAL A 146 -8.20 -9.80 -3.90
CA VAL A 146 -8.45 -9.70 -2.46
C VAL A 146 -7.28 -9.01 -1.76
N CYS A 147 -7.61 -8.16 -0.81
CA CYS A 147 -6.67 -7.57 0.14
C CYS A 147 -7.19 -7.72 1.57
N GLU A 148 -6.32 -7.51 2.53
CA GLU A 148 -6.67 -7.48 3.94
C GLU A 148 -7.67 -6.35 4.22
N ASP A 149 -8.48 -6.50 5.28
CA ASP A 149 -9.50 -5.54 5.66
C ASP A 149 -8.87 -4.15 5.90
N LEU A 150 -9.30 -3.17 5.11
CA LEU A 150 -8.73 -1.81 5.01
C LEU A 150 -7.20 -1.79 4.81
N CYS A 151 -6.64 -2.86 4.22
CA CYS A 151 -5.20 -3.05 4.02
C CYS A 151 -4.36 -3.05 5.31
N PHE A 152 -4.96 -3.27 6.48
CA PHE A 152 -4.29 -3.12 7.77
C PHE A 152 -3.98 -4.48 8.43
N SER A 153 -3.23 -5.32 7.72
CA SER A 153 -2.63 -6.58 8.22
C SER A 153 -1.64 -7.12 7.20
N GLY A 154 -0.67 -7.91 7.66
CA GLY A 154 0.32 -8.60 6.81
C GLY A 154 0.06 -10.10 6.60
N ASN A 155 -1.01 -10.66 7.14
CA ASN A 155 -1.15 -12.12 7.33
C ASN A 155 -2.15 -12.83 6.41
N SER A 156 -2.78 -12.18 5.47
CA SER A 156 -3.79 -12.72 4.53
C SER A 156 -5.04 -13.36 5.16
N CYS A 157 -5.42 -12.95 6.40
CA CYS A 157 -6.48 -13.60 7.16
C CYS A 157 -7.66 -12.67 7.52
N THR A 158 -7.51 -11.35 7.36
CA THR A 158 -8.46 -10.36 7.87
C THR A 158 -9.51 -9.95 6.86
N SER A 159 -9.32 -10.23 5.58
CA SER A 159 -10.32 -9.91 4.56
C SER A 159 -11.69 -10.47 4.93
N SER A 160 -12.73 -9.67 4.76
CA SER A 160 -14.11 -10.11 4.99
C SER A 160 -14.58 -11.19 4.01
N THR A 161 -13.83 -11.43 2.92
CA THR A 161 -14.07 -12.54 1.98
C THR A 161 -13.43 -13.85 2.42
N GLY A 162 -12.63 -13.82 3.48
CA GLY A 162 -11.90 -14.97 4.00
C GLY A 162 -10.40 -14.93 3.67
N PRO A 163 -9.64 -15.90 4.19
CA PRO A 163 -8.19 -15.94 4.04
C PRO A 163 -7.76 -16.31 2.62
N VAL A 164 -6.68 -15.70 2.15
CA VAL A 164 -5.99 -16.07 0.91
C VAL A 164 -4.87 -17.06 1.23
N LYS A 165 -4.91 -18.21 0.58
CA LYS A 165 -3.96 -19.32 0.81
C LYS A 165 -2.68 -19.15 0.03
N ASN A 166 -1.58 -19.61 0.63
CA ASN A 166 -0.27 -19.62 -0.01
C ASN A 166 -0.24 -20.63 -1.17
N PRO A 167 0.26 -20.26 -2.36
CA PRO A 167 0.33 -21.15 -3.51
C PRO A 167 1.28 -22.35 -3.35
N HIS A 168 2.24 -22.28 -2.40
CA HIS A 168 3.18 -23.37 -2.13
C HIS A 168 2.68 -24.34 -1.06
N ASP A 169 1.85 -23.84 -0.12
CA ASP A 169 1.22 -24.64 0.94
C ASP A 169 -0.13 -24.00 1.32
N PRO A 170 -1.27 -24.59 0.95
CA PRO A 170 -2.59 -24.02 1.20
C PRO A 170 -2.99 -23.94 2.68
N THR A 171 -2.18 -24.51 3.58
CA THR A 171 -2.37 -24.35 5.04
C THR A 171 -1.69 -23.11 5.59
N ARG A 172 -0.98 -22.36 4.74
CA ARG A 172 -0.19 -21.19 5.12
C ARG A 172 -0.73 -19.91 4.50
N SER A 173 -0.32 -18.82 5.08
CA SER A 173 -0.61 -17.46 4.62
C SER A 173 0.07 -17.14 3.29
N ALA A 174 -0.65 -16.48 2.38
CA ALA A 174 -0.07 -15.88 1.17
C ALA A 174 0.71 -14.58 1.47
N GLY A 175 0.60 -14.06 2.69
CA GLY A 175 1.07 -12.71 3.02
C GLY A 175 0.06 -11.64 2.60
N GLY A 176 0.17 -10.47 3.24
CA GLY A 176 -0.72 -9.34 3.04
C GLY A 176 0.02 -7.99 3.13
N SER A 177 -0.73 -6.96 2.90
CA SER A 177 -2.16 -6.87 2.56
C SER A 177 -2.49 -7.06 1.07
N SER A 178 -1.52 -7.20 0.15
CA SER A 178 -1.76 -7.50 -1.27
C SER A 178 -1.83 -9.02 -1.52
N SER A 179 -2.62 -9.73 -0.69
CA SER A 179 -2.67 -11.18 -0.61
C SER A 179 -3.10 -11.85 -1.92
N GLY A 180 -4.22 -11.42 -2.49
CA GLY A 180 -4.71 -11.93 -3.76
C GLY A 180 -3.77 -11.60 -4.92
N SER A 181 -3.16 -10.40 -4.95
CA SER A 181 -2.19 -10.02 -5.98
C SER A 181 -1.00 -10.98 -6.00
N GLY A 182 -0.41 -11.28 -4.82
CA GLY A 182 0.71 -12.21 -4.69
C GLY A 182 0.35 -13.63 -5.13
N SER A 183 -0.78 -14.16 -4.64
CA SER A 183 -1.26 -15.49 -4.96
C SER A 183 -1.56 -15.67 -6.45
N LEU A 184 -2.27 -14.73 -7.08
CA LEU A 184 -2.64 -14.79 -8.50
C LEU A 184 -1.44 -14.77 -9.43
N VAL A 185 -0.45 -13.93 -9.16
CA VAL A 185 0.81 -13.86 -9.91
C VAL A 185 1.60 -15.16 -9.77
N ALA A 186 1.75 -15.67 -8.54
CA ALA A 186 2.51 -16.91 -8.29
C ALA A 186 1.86 -18.13 -8.95
N ARG A 187 0.52 -18.22 -8.93
CA ARG A 187 -0.25 -19.29 -9.60
C ARG A 187 -0.35 -19.13 -11.13
N LYS A 188 0.22 -18.08 -11.71
CA LYS A 188 0.16 -17.78 -13.16
C LYS A 188 -1.25 -17.52 -13.68
N VAL A 189 -2.15 -17.05 -12.82
CA VAL A 189 -3.53 -16.66 -13.21
C VAL A 189 -3.54 -15.34 -13.94
N VAL A 190 -2.61 -14.43 -13.54
CA VAL A 190 -2.31 -13.18 -14.24
C VAL A 190 -0.78 -13.06 -14.45
N ASP A 191 -0.39 -12.24 -15.40
CA ASP A 191 1.03 -11.99 -15.68
C ASP A 191 1.64 -11.09 -14.62
N VAL A 192 0.94 -10.00 -14.28
CA VAL A 192 1.38 -8.97 -13.32
C VAL A 192 0.22 -8.50 -12.46
N ALA A 193 0.52 -7.84 -11.34
CA ALA A 193 -0.50 -7.23 -10.49
C ALA A 193 -0.03 -5.90 -9.89
N ILE A 194 -0.99 -5.07 -9.50
CA ILE A 194 -0.75 -3.89 -8.65
C ILE A 194 -0.94 -4.29 -7.19
N GLY A 195 0.03 -3.90 -6.36
CA GLY A 195 -0.04 -3.96 -4.90
C GLY A 195 0.03 -2.58 -4.26
N GLY A 196 -0.27 -2.50 -2.97
CA GLY A 196 -0.04 -1.34 -2.12
C GLY A 196 0.82 -1.72 -0.92
N ASP A 197 1.67 -0.82 -0.41
CA ASP A 197 2.68 -1.11 0.61
C ASP A 197 2.85 0.07 1.57
N GLN A 198 2.49 -0.11 2.84
CA GLN A 198 2.57 0.88 3.91
C GLN A 198 3.48 0.44 5.08
N GLY A 199 3.71 -0.88 5.17
CA GLY A 199 4.61 -1.51 6.15
C GLY A 199 5.32 -2.74 5.59
N GLY A 200 5.05 -3.09 4.29
CA GLY A 200 5.59 -4.28 3.64
C GLY A 200 4.60 -4.96 2.69
N SER A 201 3.41 -4.40 2.49
CA SER A 201 2.27 -5.10 1.89
C SER A 201 2.38 -5.46 0.39
N ILE A 202 3.42 -5.07 -0.32
CA ILE A 202 3.86 -5.65 -1.62
C ILE A 202 4.90 -6.75 -1.36
N ARG A 203 5.86 -6.44 -0.50
CA ARG A 203 7.06 -7.25 -0.29
C ARG A 203 6.80 -8.50 0.54
N ILE A 204 5.87 -8.44 1.49
CA ILE A 204 5.44 -9.60 2.30
C ILE A 204 4.87 -10.70 1.40
N PRO A 205 3.78 -10.44 0.64
CA PRO A 205 3.24 -11.48 -0.25
C PRO A 205 4.22 -11.86 -1.36
N ALA A 206 5.08 -10.94 -1.85
CA ALA A 206 6.12 -11.30 -2.79
C ALA A 206 7.11 -12.31 -2.21
N SER A 207 7.57 -12.10 -0.97
CA SER A 207 8.47 -13.00 -0.26
C SER A 207 7.85 -14.39 -0.03
N TRP A 208 6.62 -14.45 0.49
CA TRP A 208 5.97 -15.70 0.85
C TRP A 208 5.39 -16.48 -0.33
N CYS A 209 5.02 -15.80 -1.41
CA CYS A 209 4.58 -16.44 -2.65
C CYS A 209 5.72 -16.72 -3.64
N GLY A 210 6.95 -16.28 -3.34
CA GLY A 210 8.12 -16.53 -4.17
C GLY A 210 8.15 -15.78 -5.49
N ILE A 211 7.59 -14.57 -5.53
CA ILE A 211 7.55 -13.68 -6.70
C ILE A 211 8.39 -12.42 -6.49
N VAL A 212 8.42 -11.54 -7.49
CA VAL A 212 9.03 -10.22 -7.43
C VAL A 212 7.98 -9.19 -7.01
N GLY A 213 8.28 -8.37 -6.00
CA GLY A 213 7.42 -7.26 -5.61
C GLY A 213 8.24 -6.03 -5.26
N LEU A 214 8.03 -4.94 -5.98
CA LEU A 214 8.73 -3.68 -5.77
C LEU A 214 7.82 -2.65 -5.09
N LYS A 215 8.26 -2.17 -3.93
CA LYS A 215 7.84 -0.91 -3.37
C LYS A 215 8.72 0.19 -3.96
N PRO A 216 8.23 1.01 -4.89
CA PRO A 216 9.04 2.05 -5.53
C PRO A 216 9.47 3.14 -4.54
N THR A 217 10.31 4.04 -4.98
CA THR A 217 10.59 5.30 -4.28
C THR A 217 9.29 6.05 -3.99
N TYR A 218 9.19 6.64 -2.80
CA TYR A 218 8.05 7.46 -2.41
C TYR A 218 7.79 8.59 -3.43
N GLY A 219 6.56 8.66 -3.92
CA GLY A 219 6.15 9.62 -4.94
C GLY A 219 6.55 9.27 -6.38
N LEU A 220 7.25 8.15 -6.65
CA LEU A 220 7.55 7.73 -8.02
C LEU A 220 6.28 7.26 -8.76
N VAL A 221 5.43 6.51 -8.10
CA VAL A 221 4.14 6.05 -8.62
C VAL A 221 3.03 6.87 -7.96
N PRO A 222 2.12 7.49 -8.73
CA PRO A 222 1.01 8.27 -8.17
C PRO A 222 0.03 7.37 -7.40
N TYR A 223 -0.53 7.95 -6.34
CA TYR A 223 -1.52 7.29 -5.48
C TYR A 223 -2.96 7.78 -5.73
N THR A 224 -3.16 8.61 -6.74
CA THR A 224 -4.47 9.15 -7.13
C THR A 224 -5.44 8.04 -7.48
N GLY A 225 -6.59 8.00 -6.82
CA GLY A 225 -7.59 6.93 -6.97
C GLY A 225 -7.25 5.65 -6.20
N ILE A 226 -6.33 5.72 -5.24
CA ILE A 226 -6.02 4.60 -4.34
C ILE A 226 -6.41 4.99 -2.92
N MET A 227 -7.16 4.14 -2.23
CA MET A 227 -7.55 4.41 -0.85
C MET A 227 -6.33 4.45 0.07
N PRO A 228 -6.04 5.59 0.72
CA PRO A 228 -4.86 5.73 1.55
C PRO A 228 -5.07 5.13 2.94
N ILE A 229 -3.95 4.74 3.57
CA ILE A 229 -3.86 4.44 5.00
C ILE A 229 -3.29 5.65 5.72
N GLU A 230 -2.08 6.07 5.31
CA GLU A 230 -1.37 7.25 5.81
C GLU A 230 -0.44 7.76 4.69
N LYS A 231 -0.71 8.96 4.19
CA LYS A 231 -0.08 9.46 2.95
C LYS A 231 1.45 9.56 2.99
N THR A 232 2.07 9.69 4.16
CA THR A 232 3.53 9.77 4.25
C THR A 232 4.24 8.42 4.13
N ILE A 233 3.49 7.31 4.24
CA ILE A 233 4.01 5.94 4.10
C ILE A 233 3.33 5.13 2.99
N ASP A 234 2.32 5.69 2.32
CA ASP A 234 1.58 5.01 1.26
C ASP A 234 2.41 4.86 -0.03
N HIS A 235 2.50 3.63 -0.54
CA HIS A 235 3.13 3.30 -1.81
C HIS A 235 2.24 2.35 -2.61
N ALA A 236 2.28 2.47 -3.94
CA ALA A 236 1.74 1.49 -4.87
C ALA A 236 2.87 1.01 -5.79
N GLY A 237 2.82 -0.23 -6.21
CA GLY A 237 3.88 -0.76 -7.06
C GLY A 237 3.57 -2.10 -7.70
N PRO A 238 4.48 -2.57 -8.58
CA PRO A 238 4.32 -3.77 -9.38
C PRO A 238 4.64 -5.05 -8.60
N MET A 239 3.88 -6.10 -8.90
CA MET A 239 4.12 -7.47 -8.51
C MET A 239 4.12 -8.35 -9.76
N ALA A 240 5.14 -9.18 -9.95
CA ALA A 240 5.34 -9.98 -11.17
C ALA A 240 6.09 -11.29 -10.87
N ARG A 241 6.05 -12.24 -11.80
CA ARG A 241 6.88 -13.45 -11.68
C ARG A 241 8.34 -13.19 -11.98
N THR A 242 8.63 -12.25 -12.88
CA THR A 242 9.99 -11.93 -13.32
C THR A 242 10.31 -10.47 -13.04
N VAL A 243 11.59 -10.19 -12.88
CA VAL A 243 12.08 -8.80 -12.70
C VAL A 243 11.82 -7.96 -13.96
N GLU A 244 11.87 -8.56 -15.15
CA GLU A 244 11.59 -7.88 -16.41
C GLU A 244 10.13 -7.41 -16.51
N ASP A 245 9.17 -8.27 -16.15
CA ASP A 245 7.76 -7.89 -16.10
C ASP A 245 7.48 -6.85 -15.00
N CYS A 246 8.18 -6.94 -13.86
CA CYS A 246 8.12 -5.94 -12.80
C CYS A 246 8.63 -4.58 -13.28
N ALA A 247 9.76 -4.55 -14.03
CA ALA A 247 10.33 -3.34 -14.61
C ALA A 247 9.40 -2.74 -15.67
N ALA A 248 8.81 -3.57 -16.53
CA ALA A 248 7.84 -3.11 -17.55
C ALA A 248 6.60 -2.49 -16.92
N LEU A 249 6.05 -3.11 -15.87
CA LEU A 249 4.90 -2.55 -15.17
C LEU A 249 5.27 -1.27 -14.43
N LEU A 250 6.46 -1.19 -13.78
CA LEU A 250 6.93 0.04 -13.15
C LEU A 250 7.03 1.18 -14.17
N GLU A 251 7.62 0.92 -15.33
CA GLU A 251 7.77 1.92 -16.41
C GLU A 251 6.40 2.49 -16.83
N VAL A 252 5.37 1.68 -16.86
CA VAL A 252 4.02 2.11 -17.23
C VAL A 252 3.36 2.96 -16.13
N ILE A 253 3.48 2.55 -14.86
CA ILE A 253 2.73 3.20 -13.78
C ILE A 253 3.44 4.38 -13.13
N ALA A 254 4.76 4.50 -13.28
CA ALA A 254 5.57 5.58 -12.70
C ALA A 254 5.37 6.91 -13.42
N GLY A 255 5.84 7.99 -12.80
CA GLY A 255 5.87 9.33 -13.36
C GLY A 255 4.80 10.27 -12.83
N TYR A 256 4.95 11.56 -13.14
CA TYR A 256 4.08 12.65 -12.68
C TYR A 256 2.65 12.54 -13.21
N ASP A 257 1.65 12.84 -12.41
CA ASP A 257 0.22 12.77 -12.74
C ASP A 257 -0.48 14.15 -12.75
N ASP A 258 0.22 15.16 -13.24
CA ASP A 258 -0.27 16.52 -13.44
C ASP A 258 -0.76 17.21 -12.14
N GLY A 259 -0.19 16.83 -10.99
CA GLY A 259 -0.46 17.44 -9.70
C GLY A 259 -1.69 16.89 -8.98
N ASN A 260 -2.29 15.80 -9.48
CA ASN A 260 -3.36 15.12 -8.75
C ASN A 260 -2.85 14.44 -7.47
N ASP A 261 -1.62 13.93 -7.48
CA ASP A 261 -0.91 13.46 -6.29
C ASP A 261 0.13 14.51 -5.83
N PRO A 262 -0.12 15.23 -4.72
CA PRO A 262 0.76 16.29 -4.27
C PRO A 262 2.10 15.81 -3.68
N ARG A 263 2.31 14.49 -3.57
CA ARG A 263 3.59 13.89 -3.15
C ARG A 263 4.61 13.86 -4.27
N GLN A 264 4.16 14.07 -5.52
CA GLN A 264 4.99 14.07 -6.71
C GLN A 264 5.49 15.48 -7.06
N PHE A 265 6.59 15.53 -7.78
CA PHE A 265 7.11 16.76 -8.39
C PHE A 265 7.27 16.58 -9.91
N PRO A 266 7.15 17.63 -10.72
CA PRO A 266 7.10 17.51 -12.17
C PRO A 266 8.29 16.79 -12.83
N ALA A 267 9.47 16.83 -12.21
CA ALA A 267 10.69 16.18 -12.69
C ALA A 267 10.94 14.79 -12.08
N VAL A 268 9.89 14.05 -11.74
CA VAL A 268 10.02 12.66 -11.24
C VAL A 268 10.81 11.83 -12.28
N PRO A 269 11.93 11.21 -11.90
CA PRO A 269 12.71 10.38 -12.81
C PRO A 269 11.89 9.22 -13.38
N HIS A 270 11.96 9.03 -14.70
CA HIS A 270 11.23 7.98 -15.40
C HIS A 270 12.07 7.38 -16.54
N PRO A 271 13.15 6.64 -16.21
CA PRO A 271 13.96 5.99 -17.23
C PRO A 271 13.21 4.79 -17.85
N PRO A 272 13.62 4.32 -19.03
CA PRO A 272 13.04 3.12 -19.65
C PRO A 272 13.51 1.85 -18.92
N TYR A 273 12.92 1.58 -17.76
CA TYR A 273 13.28 0.48 -16.86
C TYR A 273 13.33 -0.88 -17.57
N SER A 274 12.35 -1.15 -18.44
CA SER A 274 12.23 -2.40 -19.19
C SER A 274 13.42 -2.65 -20.14
N LYS A 275 14.05 -1.60 -20.63
CA LYS A 275 15.23 -1.69 -21.52
C LYS A 275 16.51 -1.83 -20.71
N LEU A 276 16.63 -1.12 -19.59
CA LEU A 276 17.88 -0.96 -18.84
C LEU A 276 18.06 -2.03 -17.74
N VAL A 277 17.03 -2.80 -17.41
CA VAL A 277 17.06 -3.80 -16.33
C VAL A 277 18.10 -4.91 -16.56
N ASN A 278 18.48 -5.16 -17.81
CA ASN A 278 19.44 -6.21 -18.20
C ASN A 278 20.88 -5.72 -18.32
N ASP A 279 21.21 -4.45 -18.04
CA ASP A 279 22.56 -3.89 -18.20
C ASP A 279 23.62 -4.49 -17.25
N GLY A 280 23.17 -5.30 -16.28
CA GLY A 280 24.06 -6.03 -15.36
C GLY A 280 24.47 -5.18 -14.14
N ILE A 281 25.33 -5.79 -13.30
CA ILE A 281 25.73 -5.22 -12.00
C ILE A 281 27.25 -5.16 -11.79
N LYS A 282 28.04 -5.29 -12.84
CA LYS A 282 29.51 -5.26 -12.75
C LYS A 282 29.99 -3.97 -12.10
N GLY A 283 30.81 -4.10 -11.06
CA GLY A 283 31.36 -2.96 -10.31
C GLY A 283 30.38 -2.31 -9.32
N LYS A 284 29.13 -2.77 -9.22
CA LYS A 284 28.19 -2.32 -8.18
C LYS A 284 28.63 -2.81 -6.80
N LYS A 285 28.44 -1.97 -5.79
CA LYS A 285 28.72 -2.26 -4.40
C LYS A 285 27.44 -2.64 -3.64
N ILE A 286 27.42 -3.83 -3.07
CA ILE A 286 26.26 -4.40 -2.38
C ILE A 286 26.61 -4.61 -0.91
N GLY A 287 25.90 -3.93 -0.01
CA GLY A 287 26.05 -4.09 1.43
C GLY A 287 25.09 -5.14 1.99
N ILE A 288 25.57 -6.18 2.66
CA ILE A 288 24.74 -7.09 3.43
C ILE A 288 24.49 -6.42 4.80
N LEU A 289 23.26 -5.94 5.04
CA LEU A 289 22.92 -5.24 6.28
C LEU A 289 22.80 -6.24 7.44
N THR A 290 23.75 -6.17 8.38
CA THR A 290 23.85 -7.15 9.47
C THR A 290 22.65 -7.14 10.42
N GLU A 291 22.09 -5.97 10.72
CA GLU A 291 20.92 -5.80 11.59
C GLU A 291 19.65 -6.42 10.97
N GLY A 292 19.58 -6.48 9.64
CA GLY A 292 18.46 -7.12 8.95
C GLY A 292 18.41 -8.66 9.14
N PHE A 293 19.47 -9.26 9.68
CA PHE A 293 19.53 -10.69 9.98
C PHE A 293 19.29 -11.04 11.46
N VAL A 294 19.09 -10.05 12.32
CA VAL A 294 18.81 -10.28 13.75
C VAL A 294 17.47 -10.98 13.90
N ASP A 295 17.41 -12.04 14.73
CA ASP A 295 16.21 -12.87 14.99
C ASP A 295 15.46 -13.34 13.73
N VAL A 296 16.18 -13.67 12.66
CA VAL A 296 15.66 -14.32 11.45
C VAL A 296 15.79 -15.82 11.60
N GLU A 297 14.81 -16.59 11.09
CA GLU A 297 14.92 -18.05 11.02
C GLU A 297 16.23 -18.47 10.33
N GLU A 298 16.97 -19.40 10.93
CA GLU A 298 18.35 -19.70 10.57
C GLU A 298 18.51 -20.15 9.12
N ASP A 299 17.64 -21.03 8.64
CA ASP A 299 17.68 -21.54 7.26
C ASP A 299 17.35 -20.44 6.25
N LEU A 300 16.40 -19.55 6.57
CA LEU A 300 16.07 -18.39 5.74
C LEU A 300 17.26 -17.42 5.68
N ALA A 301 17.84 -17.08 6.82
CA ALA A 301 19.02 -16.19 6.89
C ALA A 301 20.17 -16.74 6.06
N ARG A 302 20.45 -18.05 6.15
CA ARG A 302 21.48 -18.73 5.39
C ARG A 302 21.23 -18.65 3.88
N VAL A 303 20.02 -18.97 3.43
CA VAL A 303 19.62 -18.91 2.01
C VAL A 303 19.82 -17.52 1.44
N VAL A 304 19.33 -16.50 2.13
CA VAL A 304 19.45 -15.09 1.69
C VAL A 304 20.91 -14.65 1.64
N ARG A 305 21.70 -14.97 2.68
CA ARG A 305 23.11 -14.59 2.73
C ARG A 305 23.93 -15.27 1.64
N GLN A 306 23.70 -16.56 1.41
CA GLN A 306 24.37 -17.31 0.33
C GLN A 306 24.02 -16.72 -1.03
N ARG A 307 22.74 -16.39 -1.27
CA ARG A 307 22.29 -15.75 -2.52
C ARG A 307 22.95 -14.38 -2.73
N ALA A 308 23.04 -13.55 -1.71
CA ALA A 308 23.74 -12.27 -1.80
C ALA A 308 25.21 -12.43 -2.19
N LEU A 309 25.89 -13.46 -1.67
CA LEU A 309 27.29 -13.71 -1.98
C LEU A 309 27.52 -14.18 -3.44
N THR A 310 26.55 -14.87 -4.08
CA THR A 310 26.67 -15.27 -5.50
C THR A 310 26.71 -14.08 -6.45
N LEU A 311 26.25 -12.88 -6.03
CA LEU A 311 26.31 -11.69 -6.86
C LEU A 311 27.76 -11.26 -7.18
N LYS A 312 28.76 -11.74 -6.45
CA LYS A 312 30.19 -11.59 -6.79
C LYS A 312 30.52 -12.22 -8.16
N GLU A 313 29.87 -13.32 -8.51
CA GLU A 313 30.05 -14.00 -9.80
C GLU A 313 29.54 -13.15 -10.96
N ALA A 314 28.54 -12.28 -10.70
CA ALA A 314 28.05 -11.28 -11.66
C ALA A 314 28.90 -9.99 -11.69
N GLY A 315 30.04 -9.95 -10.99
CA GLY A 315 31.00 -8.87 -10.97
C GLY A 315 30.71 -7.76 -9.97
N ALA A 316 29.82 -7.97 -9.00
CA ALA A 316 29.58 -7.00 -7.93
C ALA A 316 30.59 -7.16 -6.78
N GLU A 317 30.84 -6.08 -6.04
CA GLU A 317 31.55 -6.09 -4.76
C GLU A 317 30.52 -6.30 -3.65
N VAL A 318 30.66 -7.37 -2.86
CA VAL A 318 29.71 -7.70 -1.78
C VAL A 318 30.45 -7.76 -0.46
N SER A 319 29.98 -6.98 0.53
CA SER A 319 30.54 -6.94 1.89
C SER A 319 29.46 -6.69 2.93
N ASP A 320 29.76 -7.00 4.19
CA ASP A 320 28.87 -6.68 5.30
C ASP A 320 28.89 -5.18 5.60
N VAL A 321 27.72 -4.65 6.00
CA VAL A 321 27.55 -3.28 6.46
C VAL A 321 26.66 -3.25 7.70
N SER A 322 26.98 -2.39 8.67
CA SER A 322 26.20 -2.21 9.90
C SER A 322 25.53 -0.84 9.92
N LEU A 323 24.29 -0.81 10.35
CA LEU A 323 23.49 0.38 10.60
C LEU A 323 22.58 0.15 11.82
N PRO A 324 23.07 0.30 13.05
CA PRO A 324 22.33 -0.06 14.27
C PRO A 324 20.96 0.59 14.41
N ILE A 325 20.75 1.82 13.91
CA ILE A 325 19.45 2.50 13.94
C ILE A 325 18.36 1.78 13.13
N HIS A 326 18.73 0.84 12.26
CA HIS A 326 17.76 -0.02 11.56
C HIS A 326 16.84 -0.75 12.55
N MET A 327 17.37 -1.15 13.71
CA MET A 327 16.60 -1.84 14.75
C MET A 327 15.52 -0.96 15.38
N ASP A 328 15.65 0.37 15.32
CA ASP A 328 14.65 1.33 15.80
C ASP A 328 13.59 1.65 14.73
N GLY A 329 13.80 1.19 13.51
CA GLY A 329 12.98 1.55 12.35
C GLY A 329 11.49 1.22 12.52
N LEU A 330 11.16 0.07 13.10
CA LEU A 330 9.77 -0.30 13.40
C LEU A 330 9.16 0.60 14.49
N ALA A 331 9.91 0.90 15.55
CA ALA A 331 9.46 1.78 16.62
C ALA A 331 9.22 3.22 16.11
N ILE A 332 10.03 3.68 15.14
CA ILE A 332 9.86 4.98 14.49
C ILE A 332 8.63 4.98 13.56
N TRP A 333 8.40 3.90 12.81
CA TRP A 333 7.25 3.75 11.91
C TRP A 333 5.91 3.68 12.67
N THR A 334 5.86 3.02 13.82
CA THR A 334 4.61 2.71 14.54
C THR A 334 3.74 3.94 14.85
N PRO A 335 4.24 5.04 15.45
CA PRO A 335 3.42 6.23 15.70
C PRO A 335 2.94 6.89 14.41
N VAL A 336 3.75 6.88 13.34
CA VAL A 336 3.35 7.42 12.04
C VAL A 336 2.18 6.61 11.49
N ALA A 337 2.30 5.29 11.49
CA ALA A 337 1.26 4.41 10.97
C ALA A 337 -0.02 4.48 11.81
N PHE A 338 0.06 4.40 13.13
CA PHE A 338 -1.12 4.33 14.00
C PHE A 338 -1.84 5.66 14.09
N GLU A 339 -1.16 6.70 14.57
CA GLU A 339 -1.79 8.01 14.75
C GLU A 339 -2.14 8.66 13.40
N GLY A 340 -1.29 8.47 12.37
CA GLY A 340 -1.56 8.95 11.02
C GLY A 340 -2.76 8.28 10.36
N THR A 341 -2.86 6.93 10.45
CA THR A 341 -4.04 6.18 9.98
C THR A 341 -5.32 6.64 10.66
N TYR A 342 -5.27 6.84 11.97
CA TYR A 342 -6.43 7.29 12.72
C TYR A 342 -6.92 8.66 12.28
N GLN A 343 -5.99 9.60 12.04
CA GLN A 343 -6.35 10.94 11.56
C GLN A 343 -6.85 10.94 10.11
N MET A 344 -6.23 10.15 9.25
CA MET A 344 -6.51 10.17 7.82
C MET A 344 -7.61 9.20 7.42
N MET A 345 -7.42 7.90 7.68
CA MET A 345 -8.35 6.87 7.22
C MET A 345 -9.65 6.86 8.02
N ILE A 346 -9.57 7.07 9.36
CA ILE A 346 -10.74 6.98 10.23
C ILE A 346 -11.41 8.36 10.37
N LYS A 347 -10.78 9.33 11.06
CA LYS A 347 -11.38 10.65 11.28
C LYS A 347 -11.54 11.47 10.01
N GLY A 348 -10.65 11.27 9.03
CA GLY A 348 -10.66 11.95 7.74
C GLY A 348 -11.37 11.18 6.62
N ASN A 349 -12.14 10.15 6.95
CA ASN A 349 -12.93 9.36 6.00
C ASN A 349 -12.13 8.89 4.77
N GLY A 350 -10.92 8.38 4.99
CA GLY A 350 -10.04 7.85 3.95
C GLY A 350 -9.12 8.87 3.29
N HIS A 351 -9.34 10.18 3.41
CA HIS A 351 -8.51 11.18 2.71
C HIS A 351 -7.86 12.21 3.63
N GLY A 352 -8.46 12.50 4.78
CA GLY A 352 -7.98 13.54 5.70
C GLY A 352 -8.05 14.94 5.11
N TYR A 353 -7.23 15.84 5.66
CA TYR A 353 -7.17 17.25 5.30
C TYR A 353 -5.72 17.66 4.94
N ASN A 354 -5.55 18.94 4.60
CA ASN A 354 -4.26 19.62 4.39
C ASN A 354 -3.46 19.13 3.17
N TRP A 355 -4.12 18.57 2.16
CA TRP A 355 -3.51 18.14 0.91
C TRP A 355 -4.03 18.99 -0.26
N LYS A 356 -3.15 19.32 -1.19
CA LYS A 356 -3.53 19.72 -2.55
C LYS A 356 -3.76 18.45 -3.39
N GLY A 357 -4.35 18.59 -4.57
CA GLY A 357 -4.57 17.48 -5.47
C GLY A 357 -5.99 16.93 -5.44
N SER A 358 -6.18 15.71 -5.92
CA SER A 358 -7.49 15.11 -6.10
C SER A 358 -8.02 14.44 -4.84
N TYR A 359 -9.30 14.65 -4.56
CA TYR A 359 -10.05 13.98 -3.50
C TYR A 359 -11.13 13.09 -4.11
N ASP A 360 -11.27 11.86 -3.63
CA ASP A 360 -12.32 10.92 -4.03
C ASP A 360 -13.54 11.11 -3.12
N LEU A 361 -14.41 12.05 -3.48
CA LEU A 361 -15.59 12.39 -2.68
C LEU A 361 -16.55 11.21 -2.52
N PRO A 362 -16.90 10.41 -3.57
CA PRO A 362 -17.75 9.25 -3.41
C PRO A 362 -17.21 8.24 -2.40
N LEU A 363 -15.89 7.99 -2.40
CA LEU A 363 -15.26 7.09 -1.44
C LEU A 363 -15.32 7.65 -0.01
N GLN A 364 -15.08 8.97 0.16
CA GLN A 364 -15.18 9.63 1.46
C GLN A 364 -16.59 9.55 2.03
N GLU A 365 -17.62 9.80 1.22
CA GLU A 365 -19.02 9.71 1.62
C GLU A 365 -19.41 8.28 2.01
N ALA A 366 -18.97 7.28 1.22
CA ALA A 366 -19.21 5.87 1.52
C ALA A 366 -18.58 5.46 2.87
N LEU A 367 -17.33 5.86 3.13
CA LEU A 367 -16.66 5.57 4.41
C LEU A 367 -17.30 6.31 5.58
N ALA A 368 -17.61 7.60 5.44
CA ALA A 368 -18.28 8.37 6.48
C ALA A 368 -19.62 7.75 6.87
N GLY A 369 -20.44 7.37 5.87
CA GLY A 369 -21.69 6.66 6.09
C GLY A 369 -21.49 5.33 6.80
N ALA A 370 -20.49 4.55 6.38
CA ALA A 370 -20.20 3.25 6.97
C ALA A 370 -19.72 3.36 8.43
N TYR A 371 -18.80 4.28 8.73
CA TYR A 371 -18.33 4.50 10.10
C TYR A 371 -19.44 4.99 11.04
N ASN A 372 -20.35 5.82 10.56
CA ASN A 372 -21.48 6.29 11.37
C ASN A 372 -22.51 5.19 11.64
N LEU A 373 -22.78 4.32 10.66
CA LEU A 373 -23.82 3.31 10.77
C LEU A 373 -23.32 1.97 11.32
N ARG A 374 -22.07 1.59 11.03
CA ARG A 374 -21.54 0.25 11.30
C ARG A 374 -20.09 0.25 11.82
N PRO A 375 -19.73 1.08 12.83
CA PRO A 375 -18.35 1.13 13.33
C PRO A 375 -17.88 -0.21 13.92
N PHE A 376 -18.82 -1.06 14.34
CA PHE A 376 -18.54 -2.41 14.87
C PHE A 376 -18.04 -3.40 13.79
N ASP A 377 -18.26 -3.12 12.50
CA ASP A 377 -17.74 -3.92 11.37
C ASP A 377 -16.27 -3.68 11.08
N CYS A 378 -15.63 -2.69 11.71
CA CYS A 378 -14.18 -2.53 11.63
C CYS A 378 -13.46 -3.79 12.11
N PRO A 379 -12.39 -4.23 11.40
CA PRO A 379 -11.62 -5.40 11.81
C PRO A 379 -10.82 -5.10 13.08
N LEU A 380 -10.41 -6.16 13.77
CA LEU A 380 -9.70 -6.01 15.03
C LEU A 380 -8.41 -5.17 14.93
N PRO A 381 -7.53 -5.33 13.92
CA PRO A 381 -6.36 -4.47 13.78
C PRO A 381 -6.71 -2.98 13.70
N VAL A 382 -7.77 -2.63 12.95
CA VAL A 382 -8.24 -1.24 12.84
C VAL A 382 -8.84 -0.75 14.17
N LYS A 383 -9.59 -1.59 14.90
CA LYS A 383 -10.08 -1.24 16.25
C LYS A 383 -8.93 -0.94 17.22
N ILE A 384 -7.83 -1.70 17.14
CA ILE A 384 -6.63 -1.44 17.94
C ILE A 384 -6.05 -0.08 17.59
N VAL A 385 -5.89 0.23 16.30
CA VAL A 385 -5.42 1.55 15.85
C VAL A 385 -6.32 2.66 16.37
N MET A 386 -7.65 2.51 16.25
CA MET A 386 -8.61 3.51 16.73
C MET A 386 -8.49 3.75 18.24
N ILE A 387 -8.51 2.68 19.03
CA ILE A 387 -8.48 2.79 20.50
C ILE A 387 -7.13 3.33 20.97
N PHE A 388 -6.03 2.77 20.47
CA PHE A 388 -4.69 3.15 20.91
C PHE A 388 -4.35 4.58 20.48
N SER A 389 -4.66 4.97 19.26
CA SER A 389 -4.40 6.33 18.77
C SER A 389 -5.26 7.37 19.49
N GLU A 390 -6.52 7.06 19.79
CA GLU A 390 -7.36 7.94 20.60
C GLU A 390 -6.79 8.11 22.03
N TYR A 391 -6.31 7.00 22.65
CA TYR A 391 -5.60 7.06 23.93
C TYR A 391 -4.37 7.96 23.88
N MET A 392 -3.53 7.80 22.83
CA MET A 392 -2.34 8.60 22.64
C MET A 392 -2.67 10.09 22.47
N GLN A 393 -3.72 10.42 21.70
CA GLN A 393 -4.16 11.80 21.53
C GLN A 393 -4.68 12.44 22.80
N ARG A 394 -5.50 11.73 23.58
CA ARG A 394 -6.06 12.25 24.84
C ARG A 394 -4.98 12.55 25.90
N ASN A 395 -3.94 11.71 25.96
CA ASN A 395 -2.94 11.78 27.02
C ASN A 395 -1.66 12.51 26.58
N TYR A 396 -1.30 12.46 25.29
CA TYR A 396 -0.01 12.94 24.78
C TYR A 396 -0.15 13.89 23.59
N GLN A 397 -1.35 14.14 23.13
CA GLN A 397 -1.65 14.94 21.93
C GLN A 397 -0.86 14.38 20.73
N ASN A 398 -0.39 15.19 19.81
CA ASN A 398 0.38 14.71 18.63
C ASN A 398 1.88 14.57 18.86
N LYS A 399 2.32 14.48 20.13
CA LYS A 399 3.75 14.51 20.48
C LYS A 399 4.54 13.36 19.86
N PHE A 400 3.99 12.15 19.88
CA PHE A 400 4.71 10.96 19.40
C PHE A 400 4.72 10.89 17.88
N TYR A 401 3.62 11.23 17.20
CA TYR A 401 3.60 11.37 15.75
C TYR A 401 4.65 12.37 15.27
N GLY A 402 4.66 13.59 15.82
CA GLY A 402 5.64 14.61 15.45
C GLY A 402 7.07 14.20 15.72
N LYS A 403 7.34 13.56 16.88
CA LYS A 403 8.67 13.02 17.20
C LYS A 403 9.09 11.93 16.24
N ALA A 404 8.19 11.02 15.89
CA ALA A 404 8.45 9.94 14.93
C ALA A 404 8.79 10.50 13.55
N GLN A 405 8.04 11.48 13.03
CA GLN A 405 8.35 12.15 11.77
C GLN A 405 9.74 12.82 11.77
N ASN A 406 10.15 13.42 12.88
CA ASN A 406 11.50 13.95 13.02
C ASN A 406 12.57 12.84 13.01
N LEU A 407 12.28 11.69 13.65
CA LEU A 407 13.15 10.52 13.64
C LEU A 407 13.22 9.85 12.26
N VAL A 408 12.12 9.87 11.49
CA VAL A 408 12.12 9.43 10.07
C VAL A 408 13.16 10.21 9.26
N GLN A 409 13.28 11.53 9.46
CA GLN A 409 14.30 12.32 8.78
C GLN A 409 15.73 11.89 9.19
N HIS A 410 15.92 11.55 10.47
CA HIS A 410 17.22 11.04 10.93
C HIS A 410 17.52 9.67 10.32
N LEU A 411 16.59 8.74 10.39
CA LEU A 411 16.71 7.40 9.80
C LEU A 411 17.00 7.48 8.28
N THR A 412 16.33 8.39 7.58
CA THR A 412 16.56 8.64 6.14
C THR A 412 18.00 9.11 5.89
N ARG A 413 18.51 10.04 6.69
CA ARG A 413 19.91 10.50 6.57
C ARG A 413 20.91 9.37 6.79
N GLU A 414 20.66 8.47 7.73
CA GLU A 414 21.55 7.36 8.03
C GLU A 414 21.55 6.31 6.91
N TYR A 415 20.39 5.96 6.31
CA TYR A 415 20.37 5.14 5.11
C TYR A 415 21.07 5.83 3.93
N ASN A 416 20.82 7.11 3.71
CA ASN A 416 21.50 7.88 2.67
C ASN A 416 23.01 7.93 2.89
N ARG A 417 23.49 7.88 4.14
CA ARG A 417 24.92 7.86 4.46
C ARG A 417 25.57 6.58 3.98
N ILE A 418 25.01 5.43 4.30
CA ILE A 418 25.59 4.15 3.85
C ILE A 418 25.42 3.94 2.34
N LEU A 419 24.32 4.41 1.77
CA LEU A 419 24.06 4.33 0.33
C LEU A 419 24.94 5.28 -0.52
N LYS A 420 25.81 6.10 0.09
CA LYS A 420 26.91 6.78 -0.63
C LYS A 420 28.03 5.82 -0.99
N ASP A 421 28.29 4.85 -0.10
CA ASP A 421 29.38 3.86 -0.27
C ASP A 421 28.92 2.58 -0.95
N TYR A 422 27.60 2.28 -0.89
CA TYR A 422 26.95 1.14 -1.50
C TYR A 422 25.88 1.58 -2.51
N ASP A 423 25.74 0.82 -3.59
CA ASP A 423 24.66 1.06 -4.57
C ASP A 423 23.33 0.55 -4.06
N VAL A 424 23.35 -0.58 -3.35
CA VAL A 424 22.20 -1.16 -2.65
C VAL A 424 22.63 -1.82 -1.34
N ILE A 425 21.68 -1.97 -0.41
CA ILE A 425 21.79 -2.86 0.74
C ILE A 425 20.82 -4.03 0.59
N VAL A 426 21.21 -5.20 1.11
CA VAL A 426 20.40 -6.42 1.02
C VAL A 426 20.25 -7.09 2.39
N MET A 427 19.08 -7.70 2.61
CA MET A 427 18.74 -8.42 3.84
C MET A 427 17.58 -9.39 3.58
N PRO A 428 17.21 -10.29 4.50
CA PRO A 428 15.93 -11.00 4.43
C PRO A 428 14.75 -10.02 4.37
N THR A 429 13.78 -10.26 3.48
CA THR A 429 12.57 -9.45 3.42
C THR A 429 11.80 -9.53 4.73
N LEU A 430 11.67 -10.74 5.26
CA LEU A 430 10.93 -11.05 6.48
C LEU A 430 11.78 -11.89 7.43
N PRO A 431 11.52 -11.85 8.74
CA PRO A 431 12.25 -12.66 9.71
C PRO A 431 11.87 -14.13 9.70
N ALA A 432 10.71 -14.48 9.15
CA ALA A 432 10.16 -15.82 9.16
C ALA A 432 9.54 -16.20 7.81
N LYS A 433 9.49 -17.50 7.57
CA LYS A 433 8.74 -18.11 6.45
C LYS A 433 7.22 -17.91 6.65
N ALA A 434 6.45 -18.16 5.59
CA ALA A 434 5.00 -18.10 5.65
C ALA A 434 4.44 -18.95 6.81
N PHE A 435 3.76 -18.33 7.76
CA PHE A 435 3.19 -19.03 8.90
C PHE A 435 1.86 -19.71 8.53
N LYS A 436 1.44 -20.65 9.36
CA LYS A 436 0.17 -21.36 9.16
C LYS A 436 -1.00 -20.41 9.35
N LEU A 437 -1.99 -20.55 8.49
CA LEU A 437 -3.27 -19.86 8.66
C LEU A 437 -3.90 -20.25 10.01
N PRO A 438 -4.52 -19.29 10.71
CA PRO A 438 -5.20 -19.58 11.96
C PRO A 438 -6.24 -20.68 11.78
N SER A 439 -6.23 -21.70 12.64
CA SER A 439 -7.29 -22.70 12.67
C SER A 439 -8.55 -22.11 13.33
N LYS A 440 -9.72 -22.70 13.08
CA LYS A 440 -10.94 -22.33 13.80
C LYS A 440 -10.69 -22.49 15.32
N GLY A 441 -10.71 -21.37 16.07
CA GLY A 441 -10.50 -21.35 17.52
C GLY A 441 -9.15 -20.77 17.97
N HIS A 442 -8.32 -20.26 17.07
CA HIS A 442 -7.14 -19.48 17.46
C HIS A 442 -7.53 -18.27 18.31
N SER A 443 -6.73 -18.01 19.34
CA SER A 443 -6.95 -16.81 20.15
C SER A 443 -6.57 -15.54 19.38
N VAL A 444 -7.28 -14.47 19.68
CA VAL A 444 -7.00 -13.13 19.17
C VAL A 444 -5.53 -12.74 19.41
N ASN A 445 -4.99 -13.08 20.58
CA ASN A 445 -3.61 -12.75 20.96
C ASN A 445 -2.56 -13.47 20.09
N GLU A 446 -2.81 -14.70 19.64
CA GLU A 446 -1.90 -15.43 18.77
C GLU A 446 -1.83 -14.77 17.37
N THR A 447 -2.97 -14.34 16.84
CA THR A 447 -3.02 -13.60 15.56
C THR A 447 -2.26 -12.28 15.65
N LEU A 448 -2.44 -11.49 16.71
CA LEU A 448 -1.83 -10.19 16.87
C LEU A 448 -0.31 -10.23 17.05
N LYS A 449 0.22 -11.23 17.75
CA LYS A 449 1.67 -11.38 17.96
C LYS A 449 2.45 -11.56 16.65
N LEU A 450 1.82 -12.14 15.64
CA LEU A 450 2.49 -12.42 14.35
C LEU A 450 2.57 -11.17 13.45
N GLU A 451 1.79 -10.11 13.72
CA GLU A 451 1.63 -9.03 12.74
C GLU A 451 2.73 -7.96 12.78
N LEU A 452 3.20 -7.58 13.97
CA LEU A 452 4.15 -6.48 14.07
C LEU A 452 5.60 -6.93 13.87
N ASP A 453 6.01 -8.08 14.40
CA ASP A 453 7.39 -8.53 14.31
C ASP A 453 7.80 -8.87 12.87
N MET A 454 6.85 -9.26 12.02
CA MET A 454 7.14 -9.62 10.62
C MET A 454 7.62 -8.43 9.77
N ILE A 455 7.23 -7.19 10.10
CA ILE A 455 7.48 -6.01 9.26
C ILE A 455 8.74 -5.22 9.65
N ARG A 456 9.54 -5.68 10.61
CA ARG A 456 10.69 -4.92 11.12
C ARG A 456 11.73 -4.55 10.06
N ASN A 457 11.94 -5.40 9.04
CA ASN A 457 12.83 -5.09 7.93
C ASN A 457 12.13 -4.26 6.84
N THR A 458 10.82 -4.37 6.69
CA THR A 458 10.09 -3.70 5.61
C THR A 458 9.58 -2.31 5.97
N ALA A 459 9.05 -2.11 7.18
CA ALA A 459 8.45 -0.87 7.63
C ALA A 459 9.39 0.36 7.61
N PRO A 460 10.69 0.24 7.93
CA PRO A 460 11.61 1.37 7.88
C PRO A 460 11.66 2.05 6.50
N PHE A 461 11.53 1.27 5.42
CA PHE A 461 11.59 1.79 4.05
C PHE A 461 10.26 2.37 3.54
N ASN A 462 9.15 2.14 4.23
CA ASN A 462 7.94 2.93 4.04
C ASN A 462 8.09 4.32 4.67
N ALA A 463 8.61 4.38 5.90
CA ALA A 463 8.84 5.64 6.59
C ALA A 463 9.85 6.53 5.84
N THR A 464 10.98 5.96 5.39
CA THR A 464 12.05 6.72 4.74
C THR A 464 11.85 6.94 3.25
N GLY A 465 10.94 6.19 2.61
CA GLY A 465 10.62 6.32 1.19
C GLY A 465 11.62 5.70 0.20
N HIS A 466 12.69 5.04 0.65
CA HIS A 466 13.65 4.37 -0.25
C HIS A 466 13.00 3.25 -1.04
N PRO A 467 13.36 3.03 -2.33
CA PRO A 467 12.87 1.91 -3.10
C PRO A 467 13.35 0.60 -2.48
N ALA A 468 12.44 -0.38 -2.37
CA ALA A 468 12.72 -1.67 -1.77
C ALA A 468 11.98 -2.79 -2.51
N LEU A 469 12.71 -3.78 -3.00
CA LEU A 469 12.18 -4.90 -3.79
C LEU A 469 12.43 -6.20 -3.06
N SER A 470 11.42 -7.08 -3.01
CA SER A 470 11.58 -8.47 -2.59
C SER A 470 11.68 -9.37 -3.81
N VAL A 471 12.72 -10.21 -3.85
CA VAL A 471 12.93 -11.26 -4.86
C VAL A 471 13.17 -12.59 -4.17
N ASN A 472 12.78 -13.69 -4.80
CA ASN A 472 13.05 -15.02 -4.27
C ASN A 472 14.55 -15.32 -4.28
N ALA A 473 15.13 -15.59 -3.12
CA ALA A 473 16.53 -15.96 -2.96
C ALA A 473 16.77 -17.48 -3.04
N GLY A 474 15.73 -18.28 -2.95
CA GLY A 474 15.77 -19.74 -2.92
C GLY A 474 14.66 -20.31 -2.04
N LEU A 475 14.73 -21.60 -1.78
CA LEU A 475 13.77 -22.29 -0.92
C LEU A 475 14.41 -22.63 0.43
N SER A 476 13.58 -22.61 1.47
CA SER A 476 13.96 -23.05 2.81
C SER A 476 14.22 -24.55 2.88
N GLU A 477 14.84 -24.99 3.97
CA GLU A 477 14.93 -26.40 4.31
C GLU A 477 13.60 -26.95 4.85
N GLY A 478 13.41 -28.25 4.75
CA GLY A 478 12.22 -28.94 5.26
C GLY A 478 11.15 -29.19 4.20
N LEU A 479 10.03 -29.77 4.63
CA LEU A 479 8.89 -30.10 3.78
C LEU A 479 7.60 -29.49 4.36
N PRO A 480 6.86 -28.70 3.57
CA PRO A 480 7.22 -28.21 2.24
C PRO A 480 8.36 -27.20 2.30
N ALA A 481 9.20 -27.18 1.27
CA ALA A 481 10.19 -26.12 1.08
C ALA A 481 9.46 -24.83 0.68
N LEU A 482 9.71 -23.74 1.40
CA LEU A 482 9.02 -22.46 1.23
C LEU A 482 9.95 -21.39 0.65
N PRO A 483 9.45 -20.42 -0.14
CA PRO A 483 10.25 -19.34 -0.66
C PRO A 483 10.90 -18.50 0.46
N CYS A 484 12.14 -18.08 0.22
CA CYS A 484 12.91 -17.17 1.07
C CYS A 484 13.12 -15.86 0.32
N GLY A 485 12.46 -14.78 0.75
CA GLY A 485 12.59 -13.48 0.10
C GLY A 485 13.86 -12.74 0.55
N MET A 486 14.63 -12.23 -0.43
CA MET A 486 15.69 -11.25 -0.21
C MET A 486 15.18 -9.88 -0.58
N MET A 487 15.32 -8.92 0.33
CA MET A 487 15.02 -7.53 0.07
C MET A 487 16.27 -6.80 -0.41
N ILE A 488 16.10 -5.99 -1.46
CA ILE A 488 17.12 -5.14 -2.06
C ILE A 488 16.61 -3.70 -1.93
N VAL A 489 17.41 -2.83 -1.31
CA VAL A 489 17.06 -1.42 -1.05
C VAL A 489 18.08 -0.52 -1.69
N GLY A 490 17.64 0.47 -2.46
CA GLY A 490 18.47 1.42 -3.17
C GLY A 490 18.32 2.87 -2.72
N ARG A 491 19.06 3.76 -3.38
CA ARG A 491 18.91 5.21 -3.22
C ARG A 491 17.52 5.66 -3.71
N MET A 492 16.99 6.72 -3.13
CA MET A 492 15.76 7.33 -3.64
C MET A 492 15.91 7.69 -5.12
N PHE A 493 14.91 7.32 -5.91
CA PHE A 493 14.84 7.50 -7.38
C PHE A 493 15.91 6.73 -8.17
N ASP A 494 16.60 5.76 -7.53
CA ASP A 494 17.46 4.80 -8.22
C ASP A 494 16.83 3.39 -8.22
N ASP A 495 15.53 3.34 -8.48
CA ASP A 495 14.73 2.11 -8.61
C ASP A 495 15.30 1.19 -9.69
N LEU A 496 15.98 1.76 -10.71
CA LEU A 496 16.66 0.99 -11.77
C LEU A 496 17.77 0.11 -11.21
N THR A 497 18.64 0.63 -10.35
CA THR A 497 19.72 -0.16 -9.73
C THR A 497 19.14 -1.31 -8.88
N VAL A 498 18.03 -1.07 -8.15
CA VAL A 498 17.34 -2.12 -7.39
C VAL A 498 16.85 -3.23 -8.31
N LEU A 499 16.24 -2.88 -9.46
CA LEU A 499 15.78 -3.85 -10.46
C LEU A 499 16.95 -4.60 -11.12
N GLN A 500 18.05 -3.94 -11.45
CA GLN A 500 19.24 -4.57 -12.03
C GLN A 500 19.87 -5.62 -11.09
N VAL A 501 19.96 -5.29 -9.79
CA VAL A 501 20.46 -6.24 -8.77
C VAL A 501 19.48 -7.40 -8.61
N ALA A 502 18.18 -7.15 -8.58
CA ALA A 502 17.16 -8.19 -8.53
C ALA A 502 17.23 -9.12 -9.78
N ARG A 503 17.46 -8.55 -10.98
CA ARG A 503 17.61 -9.35 -12.20
C ARG A 503 18.88 -10.22 -12.18
N ALA A 504 19.95 -9.72 -11.59
CA ALA A 504 21.16 -10.54 -11.39
C ALA A 504 20.89 -11.71 -10.42
N VAL A 505 20.10 -11.50 -9.35
CA VAL A 505 19.65 -12.60 -8.47
C VAL A 505 18.85 -13.62 -9.26
N GLU A 506 17.89 -13.21 -10.06
CA GLU A 506 17.03 -14.07 -10.87
C GLU A 506 17.83 -14.93 -11.85
N LYS A 507 18.81 -14.33 -12.55
CA LYS A 507 19.72 -15.03 -13.49
C LYS A 507 20.50 -16.19 -12.82
N THR A 508 20.83 -16.09 -11.54
CA THR A 508 21.53 -17.20 -10.86
C THR A 508 20.74 -18.51 -10.76
N PHE A 509 19.44 -18.49 -11.07
CA PHE A 509 18.59 -19.68 -11.16
C PHE A 509 18.46 -20.19 -12.61
N GLU A 510 18.64 -19.31 -13.61
CA GLU A 510 18.56 -19.68 -15.04
C GLU A 510 19.80 -20.48 -15.48
N ASP A 511 20.95 -20.23 -14.85
CA ASP A 511 22.24 -20.85 -15.17
C ASP A 511 22.45 -22.27 -14.52
N LYS A 512 21.41 -22.77 -13.85
CA LYS A 512 21.41 -24.12 -13.22
C LYS A 512 20.37 -25.05 -13.83
#